data_3895b1087e1642bf14b0f0bd86211250
#
_entry.id   3895b1087e1642bf14b0f0bd86211250
#
_cell.length_a   1.000
_cell.length_b   1.000
_cell.length_c   1.000
_cell.angle_alpha   90.00
_cell.angle_beta   90.00
_cell.angle_gamma   90.00
#
_symmetry.space_group_name_H-M   'P 1'
#
loop_
_entity.id
_entity.type
_entity.pdbx_description
1 polymer ?
#
loop_
_entity_poly.entity_id
_entity_poly.type
_entity_poly.pdbx_seq_one_letter_code
_entity_poly.pdbx_strand_id
1 'polypeptide(L)'
;MKKIFVLLGIVSVSASLLIGCGLGQRNAKNREKRDLTLGCVRFNYDEVNNSVAIKDLESMGYKVNVKVLDDALAMNQATIQGEIDASLYQHQPEIDAYNQSQKQNLVMLEPYIHYTVFGMYSDKYHSINDIPQNAKACIPEDSANLARALRLLEQQGLIKLKGDVLSPTILDITENPKNIQFTTANIAQLTQNMPNVDFICTAKMFPVSNNIDQKAEVCTSTDLTDYGVGFVVTSDNKDASWTKDLLAAYTSDAMKQQIRDLFQGCYVPENTASNS
;
A
#
# COMPACT_ATOMS: atom_id res chain seq x y z
N MET A 1 -64.63 0.71 -69.43
CA MET A 1 -65.42 0.40 -68.26
C MET A 1 -64.62 -0.43 -67.29
N LYS A 2 -63.86 0.15 -66.37
CA LYS A 2 -63.27 -0.51 -65.19
C LYS A 2 -63.19 0.53 -64.09
N LYS A 3 -63.97 0.31 -63.06
CA LYS A 3 -64.05 1.14 -61.83
C LYS A 3 -62.82 0.95 -61.02
N ILE A 4 -62.10 2.03 -60.70
CA ILE A 4 -60.96 2.03 -59.73
C ILE A 4 -61.55 2.43 -58.36
N PHE A 5 -61.44 1.52 -57.41
CA PHE A 5 -61.71 1.78 -56.03
C PHE A 5 -60.43 2.34 -55.37
N VAL A 6 -60.50 3.58 -54.89
CA VAL A 6 -59.42 4.17 -54.02
C VAL A 6 -59.72 3.80 -52.57
N LEU A 7 -58.84 3.02 -51.98
CA LEU A 7 -58.89 2.69 -50.54
C LEU A 7 -58.03 3.75 -49.80
N LEU A 8 -58.70 4.60 -49.01
CA LEU A 8 -58.01 5.47 -48.08
C LEU A 8 -57.56 4.63 -46.88
N GLY A 9 -56.24 4.41 -46.77
CA GLY A 9 -55.63 3.85 -45.57
C GLY A 9 -55.37 4.93 -44.53
N ILE A 10 -56.04 4.81 -43.41
CA ILE A 10 -55.82 5.65 -42.22
C ILE A 10 -54.55 5.15 -41.56
N VAL A 11 -53.48 5.98 -41.63
CA VAL A 11 -52.25 5.73 -40.87
C VAL A 11 -52.44 6.31 -39.46
N SER A 12 -52.72 5.44 -38.51
CA SER A 12 -52.65 5.77 -37.10
C SER A 12 -51.22 5.83 -36.61
N VAL A 13 -50.69 7.02 -36.41
CA VAL A 13 -49.38 7.26 -35.81
C VAL A 13 -49.50 6.99 -34.29
N SER A 14 -49.07 5.83 -33.88
CA SER A 14 -48.91 5.51 -32.44
C SER A 14 -47.62 6.21 -31.96
N ALA A 15 -47.77 7.38 -31.34
CA ALA A 15 -46.70 8.01 -30.57
C ALA A 15 -46.42 7.20 -29.34
N SER A 16 -45.49 6.23 -29.42
CA SER A 16 -44.97 5.53 -28.25
C SER A 16 -44.02 6.47 -27.51
N LEU A 17 -44.47 6.94 -26.37
CA LEU A 17 -43.69 7.69 -25.40
C LEU A 17 -42.50 6.85 -24.91
N LEU A 18 -41.34 7.14 -25.46
CA LEU A 18 -40.04 6.74 -24.88
C LEU A 18 -39.70 7.66 -23.70
N ILE A 19 -40.45 7.54 -22.62
CA ILE A 19 -40.11 8.14 -21.34
C ILE A 19 -39.92 6.95 -20.37
N GLY A 20 -38.68 6.51 -20.20
CA GLY A 20 -38.46 5.44 -19.25
C GLY A 20 -37.03 4.90 -19.07
N CYS A 21 -36.00 5.45 -19.74
CA CYS A 21 -34.64 4.95 -19.55
C CYS A 21 -33.66 5.86 -18.79
N GLY A 22 -34.10 7.06 -18.41
CA GLY A 22 -33.22 8.01 -17.68
C GLY A 22 -33.29 7.96 -16.17
N LEU A 23 -34.38 7.43 -15.61
CA LEU A 23 -34.60 7.39 -14.15
C LEU A 23 -34.07 6.11 -13.50
N GLY A 24 -33.98 5.01 -14.24
CA GLY A 24 -33.43 3.75 -13.73
C GLY A 24 -31.91 3.75 -13.53
N GLN A 25 -31.17 4.44 -14.38
CA GLN A 25 -29.72 4.53 -14.27
C GLN A 25 -29.25 5.53 -13.18
N ARG A 26 -30.03 6.57 -12.89
CA ARG A 26 -29.73 7.49 -11.78
C ARG A 26 -29.97 6.83 -10.41
N ASN A 27 -30.97 5.96 -10.30
CA ASN A 27 -31.25 5.24 -9.04
C ASN A 27 -30.28 4.07 -8.80
N ALA A 28 -29.65 3.52 -9.82
CA ALA A 28 -28.63 2.48 -9.62
C ALA A 28 -27.29 3.06 -9.11
N LYS A 29 -26.95 4.30 -9.47
CA LYS A 29 -25.76 4.99 -8.95
C LYS A 29 -25.90 5.46 -7.49
N ASN A 30 -27.13 5.53 -6.95
CA ASN A 30 -27.40 5.96 -5.57
C ASN A 30 -27.70 4.78 -4.63
N ARG A 31 -27.56 3.53 -5.07
CA ARG A 31 -27.61 2.40 -4.16
C ARG A 31 -26.29 2.36 -3.41
N GLU A 32 -26.35 2.62 -2.12
CA GLU A 32 -25.20 2.55 -1.23
C GLU A 32 -24.53 1.18 -1.38
N LYS A 33 -23.25 1.17 -1.73
CA LYS A 33 -22.48 -0.06 -1.94
C LYS A 33 -22.35 -0.79 -0.60
N ARG A 34 -22.76 -2.05 -0.54
CA ARG A 34 -22.73 -2.87 0.68
C ARG A 34 -21.88 -4.15 0.53
N ASP A 35 -21.57 -4.56 -0.69
CA ASP A 35 -20.63 -5.63 -0.97
C ASP A 35 -19.26 -5.00 -1.24
N LEU A 36 -18.26 -5.31 -0.41
CA LEU A 36 -16.89 -4.82 -0.52
C LEU A 36 -15.93 -5.98 -0.77
N THR A 37 -15.01 -5.80 -1.69
CA THR A 37 -13.85 -6.69 -1.87
C THR A 37 -12.59 -5.93 -1.48
N LEU A 38 -11.94 -6.35 -0.40
CA LEU A 38 -10.68 -5.79 0.07
C LEU A 38 -9.50 -6.63 -0.45
N GLY A 39 -8.45 -5.97 -0.91
CA GLY A 39 -7.22 -6.59 -1.36
C GLY A 39 -6.12 -6.49 -0.30
N CYS A 40 -5.34 -7.57 -0.12
CA CYS A 40 -4.17 -7.55 0.75
C CYS A 40 -3.10 -8.55 0.26
N VAL A 41 -1.88 -8.41 0.77
CA VAL A 41 -0.84 -9.43 0.61
C VAL A 41 -0.97 -10.49 1.70
N ARG A 42 -0.31 -11.65 1.51
CA ARG A 42 -0.37 -12.75 2.46
C ARG A 42 0.03 -12.34 3.88
N PHE A 43 1.04 -11.50 4.00
CA PHE A 43 1.60 -11.10 5.30
C PHE A 43 0.58 -10.37 6.18
N ASN A 44 -0.25 -9.50 5.60
CA ASN A 44 -1.24 -8.73 6.37
C ASN A 44 -2.68 -9.27 6.23
N TYR A 45 -2.83 -10.54 5.82
CA TYR A 45 -4.14 -11.16 5.68
C TYR A 45 -4.97 -11.11 6.97
N ASP A 46 -4.34 -11.42 8.12
CA ASP A 46 -5.04 -11.43 9.41
C ASP A 46 -5.45 -10.02 9.86
N GLU A 47 -4.68 -8.99 9.49
CA GLU A 47 -5.05 -7.60 9.69
C GLU A 47 -6.32 -7.23 8.91
N VAL A 48 -6.44 -7.72 7.69
CA VAL A 48 -7.56 -7.36 6.83
C VAL A 48 -8.77 -8.27 7.04
N ASN A 49 -8.59 -9.60 7.04
CA ASN A 49 -9.68 -10.56 7.04
C ASN A 49 -10.17 -10.97 8.44
N ASN A 50 -9.24 -11.15 9.39
CA ASN A 50 -9.56 -11.66 10.73
C ASN A 50 -9.64 -10.52 11.76
N SER A 51 -9.92 -9.30 11.31
CA SER A 51 -9.88 -8.11 12.13
C SER A 51 -11.20 -7.82 12.85
N VAL A 52 -11.10 -7.05 13.91
CA VAL A 52 -12.28 -6.45 14.58
C VAL A 52 -13.01 -5.51 13.62
N ALA A 53 -12.28 -4.86 12.70
CA ALA A 53 -12.83 -3.95 11.70
C ALA A 53 -13.82 -4.64 10.73
N ILE A 54 -13.56 -5.90 10.34
CA ILE A 54 -14.52 -6.69 9.54
C ILE A 54 -15.85 -6.85 10.29
N LYS A 55 -15.82 -7.18 11.59
CA LYS A 55 -17.03 -7.34 12.42
C LYS A 55 -17.80 -6.02 12.54
N ASP A 56 -17.07 -4.90 12.66
CA ASP A 56 -17.69 -3.58 12.70
C ASP A 56 -18.40 -3.27 11.38
N LEU A 57 -17.75 -3.50 10.23
CA LEU A 57 -18.34 -3.33 8.91
C LEU A 57 -19.57 -4.23 8.70
N GLU A 58 -19.50 -5.50 9.10
CA GLU A 58 -20.63 -6.43 9.04
C GLU A 58 -21.80 -5.94 9.90
N SER A 59 -21.53 -5.38 11.08
CA SER A 59 -22.55 -4.79 11.94
C SER A 59 -23.24 -3.57 11.31
N MET A 60 -22.53 -2.83 10.44
CA MET A 60 -23.06 -1.72 9.64
C MET A 60 -23.82 -2.22 8.37
N GLY A 61 -23.90 -3.54 8.16
CA GLY A 61 -24.61 -4.16 7.05
C GLY A 61 -23.76 -4.34 5.77
N TYR A 62 -22.44 -4.25 5.86
CA TYR A 62 -21.55 -4.61 4.76
C TYR A 62 -21.34 -6.13 4.70
N LYS A 63 -21.17 -6.63 3.49
CA LYS A 63 -20.62 -7.94 3.22
C LYS A 63 -19.18 -7.73 2.70
N VAL A 64 -18.19 -8.26 3.40
CA VAL A 64 -16.80 -8.07 3.06
C VAL A 64 -16.20 -9.37 2.56
N ASN A 65 -15.53 -9.31 1.40
CA ASN A 65 -14.72 -10.39 0.86
C ASN A 65 -13.26 -9.93 0.84
N VAL A 66 -12.32 -10.83 1.09
CA VAL A 66 -10.88 -10.51 1.05
C VAL A 66 -10.20 -11.32 -0.04
N LYS A 67 -9.44 -10.64 -0.90
CA LYS A 67 -8.67 -11.20 -2.00
C LYS A 67 -7.18 -11.02 -1.70
N VAL A 68 -6.42 -12.11 -1.71
CA VAL A 68 -4.97 -12.06 -1.48
C VAL A 68 -4.26 -12.07 -2.83
N LEU A 69 -3.42 -11.07 -3.07
CA LEU A 69 -2.54 -10.95 -4.23
C LEU A 69 -1.17 -10.49 -3.75
N ASP A 70 -0.14 -11.33 -3.93
CA ASP A 70 1.22 -11.01 -3.48
C ASP A 70 2.05 -10.26 -4.54
N ASP A 71 1.43 -9.90 -5.67
CA ASP A 71 2.02 -9.08 -6.72
C ASP A 71 1.43 -7.67 -6.70
N ALA A 72 2.29 -6.67 -6.50
CA ALA A 72 1.90 -5.25 -6.39
C ALA A 72 1.23 -4.72 -7.66
N LEU A 73 1.75 -5.11 -8.83
CA LEU A 73 1.18 -4.67 -10.12
C LEU A 73 -0.22 -5.25 -10.31
N ALA A 74 -0.39 -6.55 -10.05
CA ALA A 74 -1.70 -7.21 -10.15
C ALA A 74 -2.71 -6.62 -9.16
N MET A 75 -2.31 -6.30 -7.93
CA MET A 75 -3.16 -5.66 -6.92
C MET A 75 -3.68 -4.30 -7.38
N ASN A 76 -2.77 -3.43 -7.87
CA ASN A 76 -3.14 -2.11 -8.36
C ASN A 76 -4.04 -2.19 -9.61
N GLN A 77 -3.76 -3.12 -10.53
CA GLN A 77 -4.61 -3.35 -11.71
C GLN A 77 -6.00 -3.83 -11.31
N ALA A 78 -6.12 -4.78 -10.38
CA ALA A 78 -7.40 -5.27 -9.88
C ALA A 78 -8.22 -4.15 -9.19
N THR A 79 -7.55 -3.22 -8.49
CA THR A 79 -8.19 -2.03 -7.90
C THR A 79 -8.71 -1.09 -8.99
N ILE A 80 -7.93 -0.82 -10.05
CA ILE A 80 -8.34 0.03 -11.17
C ILE A 80 -9.52 -0.58 -11.94
N GLN A 81 -9.53 -1.91 -12.10
CA GLN A 81 -10.58 -2.64 -12.82
C GLN A 81 -11.86 -2.83 -11.98
N GLY A 82 -11.83 -2.48 -10.69
CA GLY A 82 -12.96 -2.64 -9.77
C GLY A 82 -13.20 -4.08 -9.31
N GLU A 83 -12.23 -4.97 -9.51
CA GLU A 83 -12.24 -6.32 -8.92
C GLU A 83 -11.94 -6.29 -7.42
N ILE A 84 -11.21 -5.28 -6.99
CA ILE A 84 -10.91 -4.91 -5.60
C ILE A 84 -11.40 -3.48 -5.41
N ASP A 85 -12.13 -3.24 -4.33
CA ASP A 85 -12.66 -1.92 -4.00
C ASP A 85 -11.65 -1.05 -3.27
N ALA A 86 -10.90 -1.65 -2.36
CA ALA A 86 -9.80 -1.04 -1.65
C ALA A 86 -8.70 -2.06 -1.35
N SER A 87 -7.44 -1.68 -1.48
CA SER A 87 -6.30 -2.54 -1.16
C SER A 87 -5.46 -1.95 -0.02
N LEU A 88 -4.93 -2.80 0.85
CA LEU A 88 -4.10 -2.43 2.00
C LEU A 88 -2.80 -3.24 1.97
N TYR A 89 -1.68 -2.63 1.56
CA TYR A 89 -0.37 -3.30 1.57
C TYR A 89 0.84 -2.40 1.31
N GLN A 90 0.67 -1.23 0.68
CA GLN A 90 1.75 -0.38 0.20
C GLN A 90 1.73 1.01 0.88
N HIS A 91 2.87 1.68 0.92
CA HIS A 91 2.99 3.04 1.43
C HIS A 91 2.89 4.09 0.31
N GLN A 92 2.69 5.36 0.66
CA GLN A 92 2.44 6.45 -0.29
C GLN A 92 3.49 6.56 -1.41
N PRO A 93 4.83 6.50 -1.15
CA PRO A 93 5.83 6.57 -2.22
C PRO A 93 5.71 5.48 -3.29
N GLU A 94 5.23 4.28 -2.94
CA GLU A 94 5.00 3.20 -3.91
C GLU A 94 3.82 3.51 -4.82
N ILE A 95 2.72 4.07 -4.27
CA ILE A 95 1.57 4.51 -5.06
C ILE A 95 1.96 5.66 -5.99
N ASP A 96 2.74 6.62 -5.51
CA ASP A 96 3.19 7.75 -6.33
C ASP A 96 4.05 7.26 -7.51
N ALA A 97 4.99 6.34 -7.27
CA ALA A 97 5.81 5.73 -8.29
C ALA A 97 4.96 4.93 -9.31
N TYR A 98 3.98 4.16 -8.83
CA TYR A 98 3.05 3.43 -9.69
C TYR A 98 2.23 4.38 -10.56
N ASN A 99 1.60 5.39 -9.97
CA ASN A 99 0.79 6.37 -10.68
C ASN A 99 1.58 7.09 -11.76
N GLN A 100 2.81 7.50 -11.45
CA GLN A 100 3.70 8.14 -12.40
C GLN A 100 4.06 7.22 -13.57
N SER A 101 4.47 5.98 -13.27
CA SER A 101 4.93 5.02 -14.29
C SER A 101 3.80 4.51 -15.19
N GLN A 102 2.63 4.26 -14.61
CA GLN A 102 1.46 3.68 -15.30
C GLN A 102 0.44 4.73 -15.74
N LYS A 103 0.67 6.02 -15.47
CA LYS A 103 -0.24 7.14 -15.75
C LYS A 103 -1.64 6.89 -15.16
N GLN A 104 -1.66 6.43 -13.92
CA GLN A 104 -2.86 6.16 -13.13
C GLN A 104 -3.07 7.22 -12.05
N ASN A 105 -4.18 7.13 -11.33
CA ASN A 105 -4.58 8.08 -10.29
C ASN A 105 -5.20 7.35 -9.08
N LEU A 106 -4.59 6.27 -8.65
CA LEU A 106 -4.94 5.63 -7.38
C LEU A 106 -4.68 6.60 -6.23
N VAL A 107 -5.52 6.55 -5.21
CA VAL A 107 -5.46 7.43 -4.04
C VAL A 107 -5.36 6.58 -2.78
N MET A 108 -4.40 6.88 -1.93
CA MET A 108 -4.34 6.34 -0.58
C MET A 108 -5.23 7.18 0.33
N LEU A 109 -6.07 6.50 1.11
CA LEU A 109 -6.96 7.13 2.06
C LEU A 109 -6.23 7.46 3.36
N GLU A 110 -6.59 8.59 3.96
CA GLU A 110 -6.14 9.00 5.29
C GLU A 110 -7.31 9.05 6.28
N PRO A 111 -7.07 8.78 7.57
CA PRO A 111 -5.79 8.49 8.19
C PRO A 111 -5.25 7.11 7.80
N TYR A 112 -3.90 6.95 7.83
CA TYR A 112 -3.24 5.67 7.59
C TYR A 112 -3.63 4.63 8.65
N ILE A 113 -3.59 3.36 8.27
CA ILE A 113 -3.96 2.25 9.14
C ILE A 113 -2.77 1.86 10.04
N HIS A 114 -1.57 1.83 9.46
CA HIS A 114 -0.33 1.57 10.17
C HIS A 114 0.87 2.20 9.44
N TYR A 115 2.02 2.16 10.08
CA TYR A 115 3.31 2.53 9.52
C TYR A 115 4.23 1.33 9.52
N THR A 116 4.95 1.11 8.42
CA THR A 116 5.92 0.02 8.33
C THR A 116 7.25 0.44 8.96
N VAL A 117 7.75 -0.38 9.87
CA VAL A 117 9.09 -0.19 10.44
C VAL A 117 10.14 -0.70 9.44
N PHE A 118 11.19 0.06 9.27
CA PHE A 118 12.31 -0.25 8.38
C PHE A 118 13.61 -0.17 9.17
N GLY A 119 14.53 -1.07 8.94
CA GLY A 119 15.75 -1.14 9.73
C GLY A 119 16.96 -1.69 8.98
N MET A 120 18.09 -1.61 9.68
CA MET A 120 19.36 -2.21 9.31
C MET A 120 19.57 -3.47 10.15
N TYR A 121 19.93 -4.57 9.51
CA TYR A 121 20.09 -5.89 10.11
C TYR A 121 21.43 -6.50 9.74
N SER A 122 22.06 -7.18 10.70
CA SER A 122 23.36 -7.84 10.53
C SER A 122 23.47 -9.09 11.42
N ASP A 123 24.03 -10.16 10.87
CA ASP A 123 24.42 -11.35 11.67
C ASP A 123 25.75 -11.16 12.41
N LYS A 124 26.49 -10.08 12.08
CA LYS A 124 27.87 -9.86 12.53
C LYS A 124 28.04 -8.70 13.48
N TYR A 125 27.22 -7.65 13.31
CA TYR A 125 27.37 -6.36 13.99
C TYR A 125 26.07 -5.96 14.67
N HIS A 126 26.14 -5.42 15.87
CA HIS A 126 24.96 -5.07 16.67
C HIS A 126 24.88 -3.57 16.97
N SER A 127 25.79 -2.77 16.42
CA SER A 127 25.85 -1.31 16.57
C SER A 127 26.35 -0.67 15.29
N ILE A 128 25.89 0.54 15.01
CA ILE A 128 26.39 1.37 13.90
C ILE A 128 27.91 1.59 13.99
N ASN A 129 28.42 1.71 15.21
CA ASN A 129 29.85 1.93 15.44
C ASN A 129 30.72 0.73 15.05
N ASP A 130 30.17 -0.47 15.08
CA ASP A 130 30.89 -1.72 14.80
C ASP A 130 31.03 -1.97 13.29
N ILE A 131 30.28 -1.24 12.43
CA ILE A 131 30.35 -1.40 10.98
C ILE A 131 31.77 -1.06 10.50
N PRO A 132 32.47 -2.01 9.84
CA PRO A 132 33.87 -1.82 9.45
C PRO A 132 34.07 -0.92 8.24
N GLN A 133 35.32 -0.57 7.98
CA GLN A 133 35.75 -0.03 6.69
C GLN A 133 35.53 -1.07 5.58
N ASN A 134 35.13 -0.62 4.40
CA ASN A 134 34.81 -1.46 3.23
C ASN A 134 33.68 -2.48 3.47
N ALA A 135 32.77 -2.17 4.39
CA ALA A 135 31.60 -3.01 4.65
C ALA A 135 30.79 -3.26 3.35
N LYS A 136 30.26 -4.47 3.22
CA LYS A 136 29.35 -4.83 2.12
C LYS A 136 27.92 -4.71 2.59
N ALA A 137 27.12 -3.98 1.85
CA ALA A 137 25.69 -3.79 2.11
C ALA A 137 24.85 -4.35 0.96
N CYS A 138 23.73 -5.00 1.31
CA CYS A 138 22.69 -5.33 0.34
C CYS A 138 21.41 -4.57 0.70
N ILE A 139 20.91 -3.76 -0.24
CA ILE A 139 19.77 -2.86 -0.03
C ILE A 139 18.71 -3.09 -1.12
N PRO A 140 17.46 -2.62 -0.96
CA PRO A 140 16.41 -2.84 -1.96
C PRO A 140 16.76 -2.30 -3.34
N GLU A 141 16.27 -2.98 -4.40
CA GLU A 141 16.45 -2.54 -5.79
C GLU A 141 15.32 -1.64 -6.29
N ASP A 142 14.12 -1.73 -5.67
CA ASP A 142 13.00 -0.84 -6.02
C ASP A 142 13.26 0.59 -5.54
N SER A 143 12.81 1.56 -6.31
CA SER A 143 13.15 2.98 -6.10
C SER A 143 12.69 3.53 -4.75
N ALA A 144 11.54 3.11 -4.25
CA ALA A 144 10.96 3.63 -3.02
C ALA A 144 11.73 3.11 -1.79
N ASN A 145 11.96 1.80 -1.71
CA ASN A 145 12.68 1.21 -0.58
C ASN A 145 14.21 1.41 -0.68
N LEU A 146 14.77 1.56 -1.89
CA LEU A 146 16.17 2.01 -2.07
C LEU A 146 16.37 3.39 -1.45
N ALA A 147 15.51 4.35 -1.79
CA ALA A 147 15.57 5.69 -1.23
C ALA A 147 15.46 5.66 0.30
N ARG A 148 14.55 4.83 0.83
CA ARG A 148 14.35 4.64 2.26
C ARG A 148 15.59 4.09 2.96
N ALA A 149 16.23 3.08 2.36
CA ALA A 149 17.48 2.51 2.87
C ALA A 149 18.61 3.55 2.91
N LEU A 150 18.80 4.31 1.84
CA LEU A 150 19.82 5.35 1.77
C LEU A 150 19.57 6.47 2.80
N ARG A 151 18.33 6.90 3.00
CA ARG A 151 17.97 7.88 4.03
C ARG A 151 18.22 7.35 5.45
N LEU A 152 17.92 6.08 5.71
CA LEU A 152 18.27 5.45 7.00
C LEU A 152 19.78 5.49 7.24
N LEU A 153 20.58 5.13 6.24
CA LEU A 153 22.05 5.15 6.35
C LEU A 153 22.60 6.57 6.55
N GLU A 154 21.98 7.56 5.92
CA GLU A 154 22.32 8.97 6.13
C GLU A 154 21.98 9.42 7.56
N GLN A 155 20.78 9.11 8.07
CA GLN A 155 20.38 9.39 9.46
C GLN A 155 21.36 8.78 10.47
N GLN A 156 21.93 7.62 10.16
CA GLN A 156 22.92 6.95 11.00
C GLN A 156 24.37 7.48 10.78
N GLY A 157 24.55 8.47 9.91
CA GLY A 157 25.88 9.06 9.63
C GLY A 157 26.84 8.15 8.86
N LEU A 158 26.33 7.07 8.25
CA LEU A 158 27.15 6.13 7.47
C LEU A 158 27.45 6.65 6.07
N ILE A 159 26.57 7.46 5.51
CA ILE A 159 26.72 8.12 4.20
C ILE A 159 26.17 9.55 4.28
N LYS A 160 26.41 10.33 3.22
CA LYS A 160 25.72 11.60 2.98
C LYS A 160 25.16 11.62 1.58
N LEU A 161 23.94 12.04 1.43
CA LEU A 161 23.26 12.17 0.16
C LEU A 161 23.38 13.59 -0.40
N LYS A 162 23.19 13.73 -1.70
CA LYS A 162 22.97 15.03 -2.33
C LYS A 162 21.63 15.59 -1.83
N GLY A 163 21.63 16.86 -1.41
CA GLY A 163 20.42 17.53 -0.90
C GLY A 163 19.27 17.52 -1.90
N ASP A 164 18.05 17.52 -1.38
CA ASP A 164 16.78 17.72 -2.11
C ASP A 164 16.45 16.70 -3.21
N VAL A 165 17.01 15.50 -3.16
CA VAL A 165 16.65 14.40 -4.06
C VAL A 165 15.48 13.63 -3.46
N LEU A 166 14.30 13.67 -4.09
CA LEU A 166 13.09 13.00 -3.60
C LEU A 166 13.26 11.47 -3.51
N SER A 167 13.86 10.87 -4.52
CA SER A 167 14.12 9.42 -4.60
C SER A 167 15.62 9.17 -4.87
N PRO A 168 16.48 9.29 -3.83
CA PRO A 168 17.91 9.11 -4.00
C PRO A 168 18.27 7.70 -4.43
N THR A 169 19.31 7.61 -5.26
CA THR A 169 19.97 6.40 -5.71
C THR A 169 21.39 6.31 -5.15
N ILE A 170 22.09 5.19 -5.34
CA ILE A 170 23.50 5.03 -4.94
C ILE A 170 24.38 6.10 -5.58
N LEU A 171 24.01 6.62 -6.76
CA LEU A 171 24.74 7.69 -7.45
C LEU A 171 24.63 9.06 -6.79
N ASP A 172 23.68 9.23 -5.90
CA ASP A 172 23.45 10.48 -5.14
C ASP A 172 24.22 10.51 -3.82
N ILE A 173 25.03 9.48 -3.51
CA ILE A 173 25.91 9.46 -2.35
C ILE A 173 27.08 10.42 -2.58
N THR A 174 27.21 11.46 -1.77
CA THR A 174 28.27 12.46 -1.85
C THR A 174 29.44 12.18 -0.90
N GLU A 175 29.17 11.52 0.24
CA GLU A 175 30.18 11.09 1.19
C GLU A 175 29.89 9.64 1.62
N ASN A 176 30.95 8.82 1.67
CA ASN A 176 30.91 7.44 2.11
C ASN A 176 32.17 7.16 2.94
N PRO A 177 32.27 7.66 4.18
CA PRO A 177 33.51 7.66 4.96
C PRO A 177 33.99 6.25 5.30
N LYS A 178 33.10 5.26 5.35
CA LYS A 178 33.47 3.85 5.58
C LYS A 178 33.70 3.06 4.29
N ASN A 179 33.61 3.70 3.13
CA ASN A 179 33.75 3.06 1.80
C ASN A 179 32.82 1.83 1.66
N ILE A 180 31.56 1.97 2.09
CA ILE A 180 30.56 0.91 2.03
C ILE A 180 30.31 0.53 0.57
N GLN A 181 30.35 -0.76 0.28
CA GLN A 181 30.12 -1.32 -1.05
C GLN A 181 28.67 -1.80 -1.15
N PHE A 182 27.91 -1.18 -2.03
CA PHE A 182 26.48 -1.45 -2.18
C PHE A 182 26.21 -2.46 -3.29
N THR A 183 25.32 -3.41 -2.98
CA THR A 183 24.62 -4.26 -3.94
C THR A 183 23.13 -4.11 -3.71
N THR A 184 22.32 -4.38 -4.74
CA THR A 184 20.86 -4.32 -4.65
C THR A 184 20.23 -5.67 -4.94
N ALA A 185 19.08 -5.93 -4.30
CA ALA A 185 18.28 -7.13 -4.54
C ALA A 185 16.79 -6.84 -4.26
N ASN A 186 15.93 -7.76 -4.68
CA ASN A 186 14.52 -7.71 -4.34
C ASN A 186 14.35 -7.69 -2.82
N ILE A 187 13.51 -6.78 -2.31
CA ILE A 187 13.35 -6.56 -0.87
C ILE A 187 12.98 -7.83 -0.09
N ALA A 188 12.15 -8.70 -0.67
CA ALA A 188 11.76 -9.97 -0.05
C ALA A 188 12.90 -11.00 0.04
N GLN A 189 13.98 -10.81 -0.74
CA GLN A 189 15.13 -11.72 -0.79
C GLN A 189 16.33 -11.22 0.04
N LEU A 190 16.27 -10.02 0.59
CA LEU A 190 17.41 -9.42 1.30
C LEU A 190 17.87 -10.23 2.49
N THR A 191 16.96 -10.83 3.27
CA THR A 191 17.32 -11.69 4.40
C THR A 191 18.14 -12.91 4.00
N GLN A 192 17.97 -13.42 2.78
CA GLN A 192 18.77 -14.54 2.25
C GLN A 192 20.21 -14.11 1.92
N ASN A 193 20.45 -12.82 1.72
CA ASN A 193 21.76 -12.28 1.44
C ASN A 193 22.57 -11.96 2.71
N MET A 194 21.97 -11.91 3.90
CA MET A 194 22.63 -11.56 5.17
C MET A 194 23.94 -12.32 5.43
N PRO A 195 24.03 -13.65 5.20
CA PRO A 195 25.30 -14.38 5.44
C PRO A 195 26.46 -13.93 4.55
N ASN A 196 26.17 -13.31 3.40
CA ASN A 196 27.16 -12.96 2.38
C ASN A 196 27.62 -11.49 2.43
N VAL A 197 26.94 -10.67 3.26
CA VAL A 197 27.19 -9.23 3.40
C VAL A 197 27.45 -8.88 4.86
N ASP A 198 27.78 -7.63 5.12
CA ASP A 198 27.98 -7.15 6.47
C ASP A 198 26.67 -6.62 7.11
N PHE A 199 25.78 -6.11 6.26
CA PHE A 199 24.44 -5.74 6.68
C PHE A 199 23.47 -5.65 5.51
N ILE A 200 22.17 -5.69 5.83
CA ILE A 200 21.08 -5.39 4.90
C ILE A 200 20.23 -4.24 5.47
N CYS A 201 19.51 -3.52 4.59
CA CYS A 201 18.45 -2.60 5.01
C CYS A 201 17.13 -3.07 4.43
N THR A 202 16.12 -3.33 5.27
CA THR A 202 14.84 -3.88 4.81
C THR A 202 13.69 -3.54 5.77
N ALA A 203 12.45 -3.74 5.32
CA ALA A 203 11.28 -3.64 6.20
C ALA A 203 11.31 -4.77 7.25
N LYS A 204 10.98 -4.43 8.50
CA LYS A 204 11.07 -5.34 9.66
C LYS A 204 10.26 -6.61 9.51
N MET A 205 9.20 -6.57 8.73
CA MET A 205 8.38 -7.75 8.43
C MET A 205 9.18 -8.90 7.80
N PHE A 206 10.19 -8.61 6.97
CA PHE A 206 10.98 -9.65 6.31
C PHE A 206 11.91 -10.41 7.27
N PRO A 207 12.73 -9.77 8.11
CA PRO A 207 13.45 -10.47 9.16
C PRO A 207 12.54 -11.29 10.08
N VAL A 208 11.42 -10.74 10.52
CA VAL A 208 10.47 -11.45 11.40
C VAL A 208 9.86 -12.68 10.70
N SER A 209 9.39 -12.53 9.46
CA SER A 209 8.80 -13.65 8.68
C SER A 209 9.81 -14.76 8.37
N ASN A 210 11.09 -14.41 8.28
CA ASN A 210 12.17 -15.37 8.03
C ASN A 210 12.82 -15.89 9.34
N ASN A 211 12.23 -15.62 10.50
CA ASN A 211 12.71 -16.03 11.83
C ASN A 211 14.16 -15.59 12.12
N ILE A 212 14.56 -14.43 11.62
CA ILE A 212 15.85 -13.82 11.98
C ILE A 212 15.82 -13.39 13.44
N ASP A 213 16.88 -13.70 14.18
CA ASP A 213 17.00 -13.30 15.59
C ASP A 213 16.87 -11.77 15.72
N GLN A 214 16.06 -11.30 16.64
CA GLN A 214 15.89 -9.86 16.90
C GLN A 214 17.21 -9.14 17.26
N LYS A 215 18.20 -9.88 17.77
CA LYS A 215 19.55 -9.35 18.03
C LYS A 215 20.29 -8.91 16.75
N ALA A 216 19.85 -9.37 15.58
CA ALA A 216 20.38 -8.92 14.31
C ALA A 216 19.96 -7.48 13.96
N GLU A 217 18.97 -6.90 14.63
CA GLU A 217 18.58 -5.52 14.43
C GLU A 217 19.67 -4.56 14.96
N VAL A 218 20.28 -3.80 14.04
CA VAL A 218 21.32 -2.82 14.34
C VAL A 218 20.70 -1.47 14.68
N CYS A 219 19.73 -1.04 13.88
CA CYS A 219 18.92 0.16 14.10
C CYS A 219 17.64 0.12 13.29
N THR A 220 16.67 0.96 13.66
CA THR A 220 15.45 1.20 12.88
C THR A 220 15.24 2.68 12.63
N SER A 221 14.48 3.00 11.58
CA SER A 221 14.04 4.37 11.29
C SER A 221 13.12 4.85 12.41
N THR A 222 13.36 6.05 12.91
CA THR A 222 12.53 6.70 13.94
C THR A 222 11.44 7.58 13.33
N ASP A 223 11.65 8.07 12.10
CA ASP A 223 10.65 8.84 11.37
C ASP A 223 9.97 7.94 10.32
N LEU A 224 8.69 7.74 10.50
CA LEU A 224 7.85 6.90 9.64
C LEU A 224 6.83 7.73 8.84
N THR A 225 6.91 9.06 8.87
CA THR A 225 5.88 9.97 8.33
C THR A 225 5.53 9.67 6.88
N ASP A 226 6.53 9.46 6.03
CA ASP A 226 6.33 9.21 4.60
C ASP A 226 5.96 7.74 4.28
N TYR A 227 5.91 6.87 5.28
CA TYR A 227 5.77 5.42 5.11
C TYR A 227 4.52 4.85 5.78
N GLY A 228 3.50 5.71 5.90
CA GLY A 228 2.16 5.28 6.28
C GLY A 228 1.54 4.39 5.21
N VAL A 229 0.82 3.37 5.64
CA VAL A 229 0.06 2.45 4.81
C VAL A 229 -1.41 2.68 5.07
N GLY A 230 -2.14 3.04 4.02
CA GLY A 230 -3.57 3.28 4.04
C GLY A 230 -4.27 2.43 2.99
N PHE A 231 -5.59 2.39 3.04
CA PHE A 231 -6.36 1.80 1.97
C PHE A 231 -6.20 2.60 0.69
N VAL A 232 -5.88 1.91 -0.40
CA VAL A 232 -5.77 2.48 -1.74
C VAL A 232 -7.04 2.19 -2.51
N VAL A 233 -7.61 3.22 -3.11
CA VAL A 233 -8.83 3.19 -3.91
C VAL A 233 -8.64 3.92 -5.23
N THR A 234 -9.58 3.77 -6.16
CA THR A 234 -9.65 4.68 -7.32
C THR A 234 -10.08 6.09 -6.87
N SER A 235 -9.65 7.13 -7.57
CA SER A 235 -10.02 8.52 -7.27
C SER A 235 -11.54 8.75 -7.18
N ASP A 236 -12.34 8.02 -7.95
CA ASP A 236 -13.80 8.11 -7.94
C ASP A 236 -14.44 7.62 -6.62
N ASN A 237 -13.73 6.76 -5.90
CA ASN A 237 -14.19 6.16 -4.65
C ASN A 237 -13.69 6.89 -3.40
N LYS A 238 -12.76 7.85 -3.54
CA LYS A 238 -12.11 8.55 -2.43
C LYS A 238 -13.10 9.07 -1.37
N ASP A 239 -14.19 9.68 -1.81
CA ASP A 239 -15.18 10.34 -0.94
C ASP A 239 -16.48 9.53 -0.78
N ALA A 240 -16.49 8.27 -1.17
CA ALA A 240 -17.66 7.41 -1.06
C ALA A 240 -18.03 7.18 0.41
N SER A 241 -19.32 6.92 0.70
CA SER A 241 -19.78 6.67 2.07
C SER A 241 -19.09 5.45 2.68
N TRP A 242 -18.95 4.37 1.89
CA TRP A 242 -18.32 3.14 2.33
C TRP A 242 -16.82 3.30 2.66
N THR A 243 -16.09 4.24 2.02
CA THR A 243 -14.68 4.50 2.38
C THR A 243 -14.55 5.15 3.74
N LYS A 244 -15.50 5.98 4.14
CA LYS A 244 -15.53 6.57 5.48
C LYS A 244 -15.81 5.52 6.55
N ASP A 245 -16.76 4.63 6.30
CA ASP A 245 -17.10 3.52 7.21
C ASP A 245 -15.89 2.55 7.30
N LEU A 246 -15.23 2.25 6.17
CA LEU A 246 -14.01 1.45 6.11
C LEU A 246 -12.90 2.05 6.98
N LEU A 247 -12.60 3.33 6.81
CA LEU A 247 -11.59 4.02 7.61
C LEU A 247 -11.97 4.04 9.09
N ALA A 248 -13.21 4.35 9.44
CA ALA A 248 -13.67 4.36 10.84
C ALA A 248 -13.45 3.00 11.51
N ALA A 249 -13.78 1.89 10.82
CA ALA A 249 -13.57 0.55 11.35
C ALA A 249 -12.08 0.22 11.54
N TYR A 250 -11.24 0.49 10.52
CA TYR A 250 -9.82 0.12 10.54
C TYR A 250 -8.92 1.08 11.33
N THR A 251 -9.39 2.25 11.74
CA THR A 251 -8.65 3.19 12.59
C THR A 251 -9.16 3.24 14.02
N SER A 252 -10.09 2.36 14.40
CA SER A 252 -10.60 2.24 15.76
C SER A 252 -9.50 1.83 16.75
N ASP A 253 -9.64 2.21 18.03
CA ASP A 253 -8.67 1.84 19.07
C ASP A 253 -8.53 0.32 19.22
N ALA A 254 -9.63 -0.42 19.03
CA ALA A 254 -9.61 -1.89 19.03
C ALA A 254 -8.77 -2.45 17.87
N MET A 255 -8.87 -1.86 16.67
CA MET A 255 -8.06 -2.24 15.52
C MET A 255 -6.58 -1.89 15.72
N LYS A 256 -6.27 -0.73 16.25
CA LYS A 256 -4.90 -0.33 16.61
C LYS A 256 -4.26 -1.30 17.60
N GLN A 257 -5.01 -1.73 18.62
CA GLN A 257 -4.51 -2.73 19.56
C GLN A 257 -4.27 -4.08 18.85
N GLN A 258 -5.18 -4.51 17.98
CA GLN A 258 -5.00 -5.74 17.21
C GLN A 258 -3.76 -5.68 16.31
N ILE A 259 -3.46 -4.55 15.68
CA ILE A 259 -2.24 -4.36 14.87
C ILE A 259 -0.98 -4.55 15.73
N ARG A 260 -0.93 -3.96 16.93
CA ARG A 260 0.20 -4.14 17.86
C ARG A 260 0.41 -5.60 18.23
N ASP A 261 -0.67 -6.32 18.51
CA ASP A 261 -0.64 -7.72 18.93
C ASP A 261 -0.23 -8.66 17.79
N LEU A 262 -0.71 -8.41 16.57
CA LEU A 262 -0.41 -9.24 15.39
C LEU A 262 1.03 -9.09 14.92
N PHE A 263 1.54 -7.86 14.86
CA PHE A 263 2.76 -7.59 14.11
C PHE A 263 4.02 -7.36 14.96
N GLN A 264 3.91 -7.39 16.28
CA GLN A 264 5.07 -7.37 17.20
C GLN A 264 6.09 -6.25 16.85
N GLY A 265 5.60 -5.07 16.43
CA GLY A 265 6.41 -3.92 16.07
C GLY A 265 6.95 -3.92 14.63
N CYS A 266 6.51 -4.82 13.75
CA CYS A 266 6.74 -4.70 12.30
C CYS A 266 5.89 -3.59 11.69
N TYR A 267 4.62 -3.51 12.13
CA TYR A 267 3.68 -2.44 11.86
C TYR A 267 3.30 -1.75 13.16
N VAL A 268 3.23 -0.44 13.13
CA VAL A 268 2.80 0.38 14.26
C VAL A 268 1.65 1.28 13.81
N PRO A 269 0.56 1.35 14.60
CA PRO A 269 -0.64 2.10 14.18
C PRO A 269 -0.48 3.62 14.31
N GLU A 270 0.57 4.10 14.99
CA GLU A 270 0.90 5.52 15.10
C GLU A 270 2.34 5.79 14.66
N ASN A 271 2.57 6.97 14.07
CA ASN A 271 3.93 7.46 13.84
C ASN A 271 4.51 7.96 15.16
N THR A 272 5.57 7.31 15.65
CA THR A 272 6.22 7.68 16.92
C THR A 272 6.98 8.99 16.87
N ALA A 273 7.35 9.47 15.66
CA ALA A 273 8.04 10.76 15.48
C ALA A 273 7.13 11.98 15.75
N SER A 274 5.81 11.82 15.71
CA SER A 274 4.86 12.93 15.93
C SER A 274 4.66 13.27 17.42
N ASN A 275 5.24 12.51 18.34
CA ASN A 275 5.09 12.68 19.81
C ASN A 275 6.38 13.17 20.52
N SER A 276 7.40 13.62 19.77
CA SER A 276 8.64 14.15 20.31
C SER A 276 8.82 15.65 20.10
#